data_5a24c38959568cced4a06163b656e2c6
#
_entry.id   5a24c38959568cced4a06163b656e2c6
#
_cell.length_a   1.000
_cell.length_b   1.000
_cell.length_c   1.000
_cell.angle_alpha   90.00
_cell.angle_beta   90.00
_cell.angle_gamma   90.00
#
_symmetry.space_group_name_H-M   'P 1'
#
loop_
_entity.id
_entity.type
_entity.pdbx_description
1 polymer ?
#
loop_
_entity_poly.entity_id
_entity_poly.type
_entity_poly.pdbx_seq_one_letter_code
_entity_poly.pdbx_strand_id
1 'polypeptide(L)'
;LQGTTAINGTGNNLNNIITGNTAKNVLNGGLGNDTLIGGLGNDTLIGGAGNDSYYVDSTADIITENANAGTDSVFSTAATYTLSTNVENLTLQGTTAINGTGNTLNNNITGNTGNNILTGNAGADTLTGGVGNDSLYLGLNDNVVDNVNYVLGDGTDTVYHFVRGVGGDKLNFTGIANFDVITSGTSTLVRIGDGIIGNAGFGTGQLLVTLSGTSGFNSTNANLNLFGGTFLFS
;
A
#
# COMPACT_ATOMS: atom_id res chain seq x y z
N LEU A 1 19.83 -21.41 4.98
CA LEU A 1 21.28 -21.63 4.80
C LEU A 1 22.01 -21.37 6.11
N GLN A 2 22.99 -22.18 6.45
CA GLN A 2 23.75 -22.02 7.70
C GLN A 2 25.16 -21.47 7.42
N GLY A 3 25.68 -20.70 8.39
CA GLY A 3 27.03 -20.08 8.28
C GLY A 3 26.95 -18.61 7.86
N THR A 4 28.15 -18.01 7.73
CA THR A 4 28.31 -16.57 7.42
C THR A 4 28.95 -16.31 6.06
N THR A 5 29.21 -17.37 5.29
CA THR A 5 29.72 -17.25 3.92
C THR A 5 28.57 -17.21 2.92
N ALA A 6 28.83 -16.63 1.75
CA ALA A 6 27.85 -16.59 0.67
C ALA A 6 27.53 -18.02 0.20
N ILE A 7 26.28 -18.44 0.39
CA ILE A 7 25.76 -19.74 -0.01
C ILE A 7 24.46 -19.49 -0.76
N ASN A 8 24.28 -20.17 -1.90
CA ASN A 8 23.05 -20.04 -2.69
C ASN A 8 22.09 -21.19 -2.40
N GLY A 9 20.79 -20.92 -2.55
CA GLY A 9 19.73 -21.90 -2.39
C GLY A 9 18.95 -22.07 -3.68
N THR A 10 18.59 -23.30 -4.02
CA THR A 10 17.70 -23.59 -5.16
C THR A 10 16.63 -24.59 -4.73
N GLY A 11 15.39 -24.24 -4.99
CA GLY A 11 14.22 -25.06 -4.78
C GLY A 11 13.99 -26.05 -5.92
N ASN A 12 12.76 -26.48 -6.06
CA ASN A 12 12.33 -27.48 -7.04
C ASN A 12 10.93 -27.10 -7.60
N ASN A 13 10.11 -28.08 -7.99
CA ASN A 13 8.79 -27.83 -8.55
C ASN A 13 7.66 -27.88 -7.50
N LEU A 14 7.98 -27.82 -6.22
CA LEU A 14 7.04 -27.80 -5.10
C LEU A 14 7.12 -26.45 -4.38
N ASN A 15 6.14 -26.14 -3.57
CA ASN A 15 6.19 -24.96 -2.70
C ASN A 15 7.35 -25.10 -1.70
N ASN A 16 8.36 -24.28 -1.82
CA ASN A 16 9.57 -24.34 -1.01
C ASN A 16 9.60 -23.17 0.00
N ILE A 17 10.34 -23.35 1.08
CA ILE A 17 10.78 -22.28 1.98
C ILE A 17 12.30 -22.26 1.96
N ILE A 18 12.89 -21.19 1.45
CA ILE A 18 14.33 -21.04 1.34
C ILE A 18 14.76 -19.82 2.14
N THR A 19 15.60 -20.05 3.17
CA THR A 19 16.13 -18.98 4.02
C THR A 19 17.62 -18.81 3.77
N GLY A 20 18.02 -17.60 3.44
CA GLY A 20 19.42 -17.18 3.32
C GLY A 20 20.14 -17.13 4.68
N ASN A 21 21.26 -16.49 4.70
CA ASN A 21 22.05 -16.27 5.92
C ASN A 21 22.40 -14.76 6.07
N THR A 22 23.52 -14.42 6.69
CA THR A 22 23.94 -13.01 6.87
C THR A 22 24.88 -12.51 5.76
N ALA A 23 25.14 -13.31 4.74
CA ALA A 23 25.96 -12.94 3.61
C ALA A 23 25.08 -12.78 2.36
N LYS A 24 25.62 -12.19 1.32
CA LYS A 24 24.94 -12.13 0.02
C LYS A 24 24.60 -13.52 -0.49
N ASN A 25 23.32 -13.79 -0.71
CA ASN A 25 22.81 -15.04 -1.25
C ASN A 25 22.13 -14.86 -2.62
N VAL A 26 22.06 -15.93 -3.38
CA VAL A 26 21.13 -16.08 -4.50
C VAL A 26 20.18 -17.22 -4.15
N LEU A 27 18.89 -16.90 -4.00
CA LEU A 27 17.84 -17.86 -3.71
C LEU A 27 16.91 -17.98 -4.94
N ASN A 28 16.65 -19.20 -5.38
CA ASN A 28 15.78 -19.48 -6.52
C ASN A 28 14.72 -20.50 -6.09
N GLY A 29 13.44 -20.13 -6.12
CA GLY A 29 12.32 -20.97 -5.74
C GLY A 29 12.06 -22.08 -6.76
N GLY A 30 11.84 -21.73 -7.99
CA GLY A 30 11.62 -22.68 -9.09
C GLY A 30 10.20 -22.65 -9.62
N LEU A 31 9.47 -23.75 -9.51
CA LEU A 31 8.03 -23.79 -9.75
C LEU A 31 7.32 -23.99 -8.40
N GLY A 32 6.10 -23.49 -8.30
CA GLY A 32 5.29 -23.59 -7.08
C GLY A 32 5.25 -22.27 -6.33
N ASN A 33 4.45 -22.20 -5.27
CA ASN A 33 4.35 -20.96 -4.47
C ASN A 33 5.44 -21.00 -3.39
N ASP A 34 6.51 -20.25 -3.61
CA ASP A 34 7.70 -20.31 -2.79
C ASP A 34 7.76 -19.18 -1.75
N THR A 35 8.49 -19.40 -0.68
CA THR A 35 8.82 -18.39 0.32
C THR A 35 10.34 -18.23 0.37
N LEU A 36 10.82 -17.06 -0.04
CA LEU A 36 12.24 -16.73 -0.08
C LEU A 36 12.55 -15.65 0.96
N ILE A 37 13.40 -16.00 1.92
CA ILE A 37 13.83 -15.12 3.02
C ILE A 37 15.31 -14.81 2.82
N GLY A 38 15.63 -13.58 2.37
CA GLY A 38 17.03 -13.18 2.10
C GLY A 38 17.90 -13.29 3.35
N GLY A 39 17.43 -12.70 4.43
CA GLY A 39 18.21 -12.49 5.65
C GLY A 39 19.04 -11.23 5.52
N LEU A 40 20.06 -11.06 6.40
CA LEU A 40 20.96 -9.92 6.28
C LEU A 40 21.83 -10.08 5.03
N GLY A 41 22.09 -8.97 4.35
CA GLY A 41 22.96 -9.00 3.18
C GLY A 41 22.39 -8.17 2.04
N ASN A 42 22.92 -8.38 0.86
CA ASN A 42 22.35 -7.82 -0.37
C ASN A 42 22.01 -9.01 -1.27
N ASP A 43 20.79 -9.51 -1.12
CA ASP A 43 20.38 -10.79 -1.67
C ASP A 43 19.76 -10.66 -3.04
N THR A 44 19.74 -11.75 -3.78
CA THR A 44 19.00 -11.89 -5.03
C THR A 44 17.99 -13.02 -4.86
N LEU A 45 16.71 -12.69 -4.96
CA LEU A 45 15.58 -13.59 -4.76
C LEU A 45 14.87 -13.77 -6.09
N ILE A 46 14.77 -14.99 -6.56
CA ILE A 46 14.15 -15.36 -7.85
C ILE A 46 13.02 -16.34 -7.52
N GLY A 47 11.77 -15.93 -7.62
CA GLY A 47 10.63 -16.78 -7.30
C GLY A 47 10.46 -17.86 -8.34
N GLY A 48 10.17 -17.44 -9.54
CA GLY A 48 10.00 -18.36 -10.66
C GLY A 48 8.58 -18.40 -11.17
N ALA A 49 7.90 -19.51 -11.08
CA ALA A 49 6.51 -19.60 -11.50
C ALA A 49 5.62 -20.06 -10.31
N GLY A 50 4.62 -19.28 -10.02
CA GLY A 50 3.70 -19.46 -8.89
C GLY A 50 3.54 -18.17 -8.12
N ASN A 51 2.71 -18.17 -7.07
CA ASN A 51 2.54 -16.98 -6.22
C ASN A 51 3.58 -17.00 -5.10
N ASP A 52 4.61 -16.19 -5.24
CA ASP A 52 5.78 -16.23 -4.38
C ASP A 52 5.74 -15.16 -3.28
N SER A 53 6.45 -15.41 -2.20
CA SER A 53 6.56 -14.52 -1.05
C SER A 53 8.03 -14.23 -0.74
N TYR A 54 8.38 -12.93 -0.71
CA TYR A 54 9.73 -12.46 -0.49
C TYR A 54 9.83 -11.68 0.81
N TYR A 55 10.82 -12.03 1.62
CA TYR A 55 11.15 -11.29 2.84
C TYR A 55 12.50 -10.60 2.65
N VAL A 56 12.49 -9.27 2.70
CA VAL A 56 13.65 -8.41 2.44
C VAL A 56 13.89 -7.45 3.60
N ASP A 57 15.14 -7.22 3.94
CA ASP A 57 15.54 -6.30 5.01
C ASP A 57 16.44 -5.15 4.53
N SER A 58 16.86 -5.21 3.28
CA SER A 58 17.77 -4.25 2.67
C SER A 58 17.18 -3.63 1.41
N THR A 59 17.42 -2.33 1.21
CA THR A 59 17.12 -1.65 -0.06
C THR A 59 17.96 -2.15 -1.23
N ALA A 60 19.00 -2.91 -0.95
CA ALA A 60 19.89 -3.51 -1.94
C ALA A 60 19.52 -4.96 -2.29
N ASP A 61 18.47 -5.50 -1.68
CA ASP A 61 17.91 -6.78 -2.10
C ASP A 61 17.23 -6.66 -3.45
N ILE A 62 17.46 -7.63 -4.30
CA ILE A 62 16.95 -7.66 -5.67
C ILE A 62 15.98 -8.83 -5.80
N ILE A 63 14.74 -8.52 -6.16
CA ILE A 63 13.75 -9.53 -6.57
C ILE A 63 13.72 -9.58 -8.09
N THR A 64 13.68 -10.78 -8.62
CA THR A 64 13.55 -11.04 -10.07
C THR A 64 12.33 -11.90 -10.31
N GLU A 65 11.36 -11.32 -11.02
CA GLU A 65 10.14 -12.00 -11.45
C GLU A 65 9.95 -11.94 -12.97
N ASN A 66 9.38 -13.00 -13.51
CA ASN A 66 8.99 -13.06 -14.91
C ASN A 66 7.57 -12.51 -15.10
N ALA A 67 7.29 -11.99 -16.28
CA ALA A 67 5.94 -11.54 -16.61
C ALA A 67 4.94 -12.72 -16.57
N ASN A 68 3.80 -12.50 -15.92
CA ASN A 68 2.73 -13.51 -15.75
C ASN A 68 3.20 -14.78 -15.00
N ALA A 69 4.17 -14.66 -14.12
CA ALA A 69 4.68 -15.77 -13.34
C ALA A 69 3.77 -16.12 -12.14
N GLY A 70 2.95 -15.17 -11.69
CA GLY A 70 2.04 -15.35 -10.56
C GLY A 70 1.45 -14.04 -10.08
N THR A 71 1.07 -14.02 -8.81
CA THR A 71 0.76 -12.82 -8.03
C THR A 71 1.65 -12.86 -6.79
N ASP A 72 2.63 -11.96 -6.78
CA ASP A 72 3.77 -12.06 -5.90
C ASP A 72 3.73 -11.01 -4.79
N SER A 73 4.31 -11.35 -3.64
CA SER A 73 4.21 -10.53 -2.43
C SER A 73 5.55 -10.29 -1.77
N VAL A 74 5.85 -9.02 -1.49
CA VAL A 74 7.04 -8.60 -0.77
C VAL A 74 6.67 -8.15 0.64
N PHE A 75 7.40 -8.63 1.62
CA PHE A 75 7.37 -8.23 3.02
C PHE A 75 8.70 -7.56 3.35
N SER A 76 8.68 -6.24 3.57
CA SER A 76 9.91 -5.45 3.72
C SER A 76 10.05 -4.81 5.11
N THR A 77 11.23 -4.92 5.69
CA THR A 77 11.66 -4.13 6.86
C THR A 77 12.69 -3.06 6.48
N ALA A 78 13.06 -2.94 5.20
CA ALA A 78 13.97 -1.92 4.71
C ALA A 78 13.40 -0.51 4.91
N ALA A 79 14.24 0.48 5.17
CA ALA A 79 13.83 1.86 5.42
C ALA A 79 13.01 2.47 4.25
N THR A 80 13.29 2.05 3.04
CA THR A 80 12.51 2.32 1.83
C THR A 80 12.53 1.07 0.95
N TYR A 81 11.42 0.77 0.28
CA TYR A 81 11.40 -0.32 -0.68
C TYR A 81 10.58 0.05 -1.92
N THR A 82 11.11 -0.27 -3.08
CA THR A 82 10.42 -0.11 -4.37
C THR A 82 10.19 -1.48 -4.98
N LEU A 83 8.95 -1.78 -5.34
CA LEU A 83 8.60 -3.04 -5.98
C LEU A 83 9.37 -3.23 -7.29
N SER A 84 9.94 -4.40 -7.45
CA SER A 84 10.52 -4.85 -8.72
C SER A 84 9.41 -5.00 -9.77
N THR A 85 9.79 -5.02 -11.04
CA THR A 85 8.86 -5.32 -12.14
C THR A 85 8.21 -6.69 -11.94
N ASN A 86 6.95 -6.83 -12.33
CA ASN A 86 6.16 -8.05 -12.24
C ASN A 86 5.86 -8.52 -10.80
N VAL A 87 5.90 -7.63 -9.81
CA VAL A 87 5.46 -7.90 -8.42
C VAL A 87 4.27 -7.00 -8.10
N GLU A 88 3.22 -7.55 -7.50
CA GLU A 88 1.95 -6.85 -7.28
C GLU A 88 1.79 -6.33 -5.85
N ASN A 89 2.29 -7.04 -4.84
CA ASN A 89 1.96 -6.74 -3.45
C ASN A 89 3.19 -6.32 -2.63
N LEU A 90 3.02 -5.27 -1.83
CA LEU A 90 4.01 -4.82 -0.85
C LEU A 90 3.37 -4.67 0.52
N THR A 91 3.96 -5.29 1.53
CA THR A 91 3.62 -5.07 2.94
C THR A 91 4.85 -4.61 3.69
N LEU A 92 4.78 -3.42 4.28
CA LEU A 92 5.82 -2.90 5.16
C LEU A 92 5.66 -3.51 6.56
N GLN A 93 6.74 -3.98 7.13
CA GLN A 93 6.75 -4.66 8.43
C GLN A 93 7.45 -3.83 9.51
N GLY A 94 7.18 -4.17 10.76
CA GLY A 94 7.76 -3.47 11.91
C GLY A 94 6.95 -2.26 12.36
N THR A 95 7.56 -1.40 13.18
CA THR A 95 6.90 -0.24 13.81
C THR A 95 7.58 1.10 13.51
N THR A 96 8.71 1.06 12.82
CA THR A 96 9.42 2.28 12.40
C THR A 96 8.80 2.84 11.13
N ALA A 97 8.89 4.16 10.95
CA ALA A 97 8.47 4.81 9.72
C ALA A 97 9.36 4.34 8.57
N ILE A 98 8.79 3.55 7.67
CA ILE A 98 9.43 3.07 6.44
C ILE A 98 8.52 3.35 5.26
N ASN A 99 9.07 3.42 4.05
CA ASN A 99 8.33 3.89 2.89
C ASN A 99 8.24 2.81 1.80
N GLY A 100 7.13 2.83 1.06
CA GLY A 100 6.85 1.86 0.00
C GLY A 100 6.52 2.54 -1.32
N THR A 101 7.04 1.99 -2.40
CA THR A 101 6.75 2.47 -3.76
C THR A 101 6.38 1.29 -4.64
N GLY A 102 5.26 1.39 -5.34
CA GLY A 102 4.81 0.45 -6.35
C GLY A 102 5.60 0.53 -7.66
N ASN A 103 5.18 -0.25 -8.61
CA ASN A 103 5.74 -0.26 -9.97
C ASN A 103 4.71 0.29 -10.99
N THR A 104 4.60 -0.29 -12.16
CA THR A 104 3.62 0.14 -13.20
C THR A 104 2.44 -0.82 -13.34
N LEU A 105 2.34 -1.82 -12.48
CA LEU A 105 1.21 -2.73 -12.39
C LEU A 105 0.17 -2.20 -11.39
N ASN A 106 -0.98 -2.85 -11.32
CA ASN A 106 -1.94 -2.64 -10.25
C ASN A 106 -1.37 -3.21 -8.95
N ASN A 107 -0.93 -2.34 -8.05
CA ASN A 107 -0.29 -2.74 -6.81
C ASN A 107 -1.24 -2.70 -5.60
N ASN A 108 -1.02 -3.58 -4.65
CA ASN A 108 -1.61 -3.51 -3.32
C ASN A 108 -0.50 -3.23 -2.31
N ILE A 109 -0.48 -2.02 -1.75
CA ILE A 109 0.58 -1.55 -0.86
C ILE A 109 0.01 -1.29 0.53
N THR A 110 0.53 -1.98 1.52
CA THR A 110 0.14 -1.83 2.92
C THR A 110 1.31 -1.33 3.75
N GLY A 111 1.12 -0.21 4.43
CA GLY A 111 2.03 0.36 5.41
C GLY A 111 2.09 -0.44 6.71
N ASN A 112 2.84 0.05 7.68
CA ASN A 112 2.96 -0.54 9.01
C ASN A 112 2.30 0.35 10.09
N THR A 113 2.82 0.36 11.32
CA THR A 113 2.30 1.21 12.41
C THR A 113 3.07 2.52 12.57
N GLY A 114 4.01 2.82 11.70
CA GLY A 114 4.74 4.09 11.66
C GLY A 114 4.18 5.02 10.59
N ASN A 115 4.56 6.28 10.61
CA ASN A 115 4.16 7.24 9.58
C ASN A 115 4.85 6.90 8.26
N ASN A 116 4.12 6.35 7.31
CA ASN A 116 4.66 5.89 6.04
C ASN A 116 4.46 6.92 4.91
N ILE A 117 5.32 6.84 3.91
CA ILE A 117 5.08 7.42 2.59
C ILE A 117 4.86 6.26 1.64
N LEU A 118 3.66 6.15 1.09
CA LEU A 118 3.30 5.12 0.11
C LEU A 118 3.04 5.78 -1.24
N THR A 119 3.58 5.21 -2.31
CA THR A 119 3.40 5.71 -3.68
C THR A 119 2.95 4.56 -4.57
N GLY A 120 1.77 4.69 -5.21
CA GLY A 120 1.24 3.70 -6.15
C GLY A 120 2.02 3.70 -7.47
N ASN A 121 2.23 4.85 -8.05
CA ASN A 121 2.70 5.17 -9.39
C ASN A 121 1.58 4.99 -10.43
N ALA A 122 1.84 4.21 -11.51
CA ALA A 122 0.85 3.94 -12.54
C ALA A 122 0.20 2.58 -12.30
N GLY A 123 -1.05 2.44 -12.70
CA GLY A 123 -1.85 1.25 -12.47
C GLY A 123 -3.01 1.53 -11.51
N ALA A 124 -3.99 0.64 -11.46
CA ALA A 124 -5.10 0.76 -10.52
C ALA A 124 -4.66 0.22 -9.15
N ASP A 125 -4.17 1.12 -8.30
CA ASP A 125 -3.52 0.77 -7.05
C ASP A 125 -4.49 0.71 -5.87
N THR A 126 -4.11 -0.02 -4.85
CA THR A 126 -4.78 -0.02 -3.55
C THR A 126 -3.76 0.31 -2.48
N LEU A 127 -3.92 1.46 -1.81
CA LEU A 127 -3.05 1.92 -0.75
C LEU A 127 -3.77 1.84 0.60
N THR A 128 -3.10 1.25 1.59
CA THR A 128 -3.55 1.19 2.98
C THR A 128 -2.41 1.69 3.85
N GLY A 129 -2.56 2.86 4.49
CA GLY A 129 -1.51 3.45 5.34
C GLY A 129 -1.20 2.58 6.56
N GLY A 130 -2.24 2.09 7.22
CA GLY A 130 -2.15 1.43 8.52
C GLY A 130 -2.22 2.44 9.65
N VAL A 131 -1.77 2.04 10.84
CA VAL A 131 -1.73 2.96 11.97
C VAL A 131 -0.60 3.96 11.78
N GLY A 132 -0.91 5.26 11.88
CA GLY A 132 0.08 6.33 11.71
C GLY A 132 -0.57 7.58 11.14
N ASN A 133 0.25 8.54 10.78
CA ASN A 133 -0.19 9.65 9.95
C ASN A 133 0.56 9.54 8.62
N ASP A 134 -0.10 8.96 7.65
CA ASP A 134 0.53 8.51 6.43
C ASP A 134 0.39 9.51 5.28
N SER A 135 1.29 9.42 4.33
CA SER A 135 1.26 10.19 3.08
C SER A 135 1.09 9.23 1.92
N LEU A 136 -0.08 9.25 1.29
CA LEU A 136 -0.48 8.31 0.25
C LEU A 136 -0.51 9.03 -1.10
N TYR A 137 0.42 8.71 -1.98
CA TYR A 137 0.53 9.28 -3.32
C TYR A 137 -0.06 8.29 -4.33
N LEU A 138 -1.22 8.63 -4.87
CA LEU A 138 -1.84 7.91 -5.98
C LEU A 138 -1.12 8.25 -7.30
N GLY A 139 -1.39 7.54 -8.34
CA GLY A 139 -0.84 7.81 -9.67
C GLY A 139 -1.11 9.23 -10.18
N LEU A 140 -0.22 9.76 -11.00
CA LEU A 140 -0.41 11.07 -11.64
C LEU A 140 -0.97 10.88 -13.06
N ASN A 141 -2.24 11.27 -13.30
CA ASN A 141 -2.86 11.34 -14.63
C ASN A 141 -2.82 10.04 -15.43
N ASP A 142 -2.88 8.90 -14.78
CA ASP A 142 -2.87 7.60 -15.44
C ASP A 142 -4.26 7.16 -15.92
N ASN A 143 -5.31 7.90 -15.58
CA ASN A 143 -6.71 7.66 -15.94
C ASN A 143 -7.26 6.30 -15.48
N VAL A 144 -6.72 5.76 -14.42
CA VAL A 144 -7.21 4.56 -13.74
C VAL A 144 -7.76 4.92 -12.36
N VAL A 145 -8.45 4.00 -11.74
CA VAL A 145 -9.11 4.20 -10.44
C VAL A 145 -8.23 3.60 -9.35
N ASP A 146 -7.72 4.48 -8.50
CA ASP A 146 -7.01 4.04 -7.30
C ASP A 146 -7.97 3.90 -6.11
N ASN A 147 -7.58 3.07 -5.16
CA ASN A 147 -8.31 2.84 -3.94
C ASN A 147 -7.45 3.20 -2.72
N VAL A 148 -8.01 3.94 -1.79
CA VAL A 148 -7.41 4.16 -0.48
C VAL A 148 -8.28 3.49 0.55
N ASN A 149 -7.71 2.59 1.33
CA ASN A 149 -8.39 1.95 2.46
C ASN A 149 -8.01 2.64 3.76
N TYR A 150 -8.99 2.96 4.57
CA TYR A 150 -8.84 3.55 5.89
C TYR A 150 -9.70 2.79 6.91
N VAL A 151 -9.12 2.43 8.03
CA VAL A 151 -9.79 1.80 9.16
C VAL A 151 -9.84 2.78 10.34
N LEU A 152 -10.94 2.78 11.09
CA LEU A 152 -11.02 3.61 12.28
C LEU A 152 -9.89 3.30 13.26
N GLY A 153 -9.08 4.31 13.55
CA GLY A 153 -7.90 4.19 14.41
C GLY A 153 -6.57 4.24 13.65
N ASP A 154 -6.60 4.27 12.32
CA ASP A 154 -5.37 4.38 11.51
C ASP A 154 -4.62 5.70 11.71
N GLY A 155 -5.27 6.74 12.21
CA GLY A 155 -4.63 8.04 12.47
C GLY A 155 -5.19 9.15 11.60
N THR A 156 -4.32 9.99 11.05
CA THR A 156 -4.72 11.07 10.14
C THR A 156 -3.85 11.05 8.90
N ASP A 157 -4.43 10.62 7.79
CA ASP A 157 -3.69 10.43 6.54
C ASP A 157 -3.84 11.62 5.59
N THR A 158 -2.85 11.79 4.73
CA THR A 158 -2.91 12.75 3.63
C THR A 158 -2.80 12.02 2.31
N VAL A 159 -3.81 12.16 1.47
CA VAL A 159 -3.86 11.58 0.13
C VAL A 159 -3.55 12.66 -0.90
N TYR A 160 -2.63 12.37 -1.78
CA TYR A 160 -2.18 13.25 -2.86
C TYR A 160 -2.60 12.68 -4.21
N HIS A 161 -2.88 13.56 -5.17
CA HIS A 161 -3.27 13.26 -6.55
C HIS A 161 -4.64 12.59 -6.71
N PHE A 162 -5.50 12.69 -5.70
CA PHE A 162 -6.84 12.11 -5.72
C PHE A 162 -7.71 12.72 -6.85
N VAL A 163 -8.15 11.90 -7.78
CA VAL A 163 -9.01 12.28 -8.91
C VAL A 163 -10.48 12.04 -8.55
N ARG A 164 -11.33 13.04 -8.77
CA ARG A 164 -12.76 13.00 -8.48
C ARG A 164 -13.58 12.59 -9.70
N GLY A 165 -14.83 12.21 -9.44
CA GLY A 165 -15.87 12.04 -10.46
C GLY A 165 -16.11 10.61 -10.88
N VAL A 166 -16.92 10.44 -11.92
CA VAL A 166 -17.23 9.11 -12.46
C VAL A 166 -15.95 8.52 -13.05
N GLY A 167 -15.52 7.36 -12.53
CA GLY A 167 -14.26 6.75 -12.91
C GLY A 167 -13.04 7.32 -12.18
N GLY A 168 -13.23 8.16 -11.16
CA GLY A 168 -12.15 8.66 -10.28
C GLY A 168 -11.85 7.73 -9.10
N ASP A 169 -10.90 8.14 -8.30
CA ASP A 169 -10.38 7.35 -7.17
C ASP A 169 -11.40 7.18 -6.04
N LYS A 170 -11.16 6.20 -5.20
CA LYS A 170 -12.06 5.78 -4.14
C LYS A 170 -11.42 5.82 -2.77
N LEU A 171 -12.16 6.33 -1.79
CA LEU A 171 -11.86 6.16 -0.37
C LEU A 171 -12.78 5.10 0.22
N ASN A 172 -12.21 4.05 0.79
CA ASN A 172 -12.92 2.97 1.43
C ASN A 172 -12.74 3.08 2.95
N PHE A 173 -13.81 3.35 3.68
CA PHE A 173 -13.76 3.47 5.14
C PHE A 173 -14.33 2.23 5.83
N THR A 174 -13.62 1.73 6.83
CA THR A 174 -14.06 0.60 7.66
C THR A 174 -14.19 1.05 9.11
N GLY A 175 -15.30 0.68 9.77
CA GLY A 175 -15.55 1.02 11.17
C GLY A 175 -16.04 2.45 11.42
N ILE A 176 -16.34 3.22 10.37
CA ILE A 176 -16.84 4.60 10.47
C ILE A 176 -18.28 4.64 9.95
N ALA A 177 -19.19 5.05 10.82
CA ALA A 177 -20.62 5.11 10.50
C ALA A 177 -21.04 6.43 9.84
N ASN A 178 -20.40 7.54 10.26
CA ASN A 178 -20.71 8.87 9.76
C ASN A 178 -19.44 9.68 9.57
N PHE A 179 -19.40 10.52 8.55
CA PHE A 179 -18.31 11.48 8.37
C PHE A 179 -18.80 12.80 7.76
N ASP A 180 -18.04 13.85 8.00
CA ASP A 180 -18.19 15.18 7.44
C ASP A 180 -17.09 15.44 6.42
N VAL A 181 -17.45 16.10 5.33
CA VAL A 181 -16.54 16.49 4.26
C VAL A 181 -16.48 18.01 4.19
N ILE A 182 -15.30 18.58 4.34
CA ILE A 182 -15.08 20.02 4.44
C ILE A 182 -14.04 20.47 3.43
N THR A 183 -14.33 21.51 2.65
CA THR A 183 -13.30 22.17 1.82
C THR A 183 -12.50 23.16 2.67
N SER A 184 -11.19 23.03 2.64
CA SER A 184 -10.24 23.93 3.32
C SER A 184 -9.15 24.38 2.34
N GLY A 185 -9.28 25.60 1.83
CA GLY A 185 -8.39 26.10 0.79
C GLY A 185 -8.49 25.25 -0.49
N THR A 186 -7.37 24.66 -0.90
CA THR A 186 -7.29 23.78 -2.07
C THR A 186 -7.45 22.29 -1.70
N SER A 187 -7.75 21.97 -0.46
CA SER A 187 -7.83 20.60 0.04
C SER A 187 -9.22 20.25 0.56
N THR A 188 -9.51 18.96 0.62
CA THR A 188 -10.72 18.41 1.25
C THR A 188 -10.34 17.66 2.51
N LEU A 189 -11.05 17.93 3.60
CA LEU A 189 -10.88 17.28 4.90
C LEU A 189 -12.05 16.30 5.12
N VAL A 190 -11.76 15.07 5.45
CA VAL A 190 -12.72 14.05 5.85
C VAL A 190 -12.58 13.82 7.37
N ARG A 191 -13.67 14.02 8.10
CA ARG A 191 -13.70 13.91 9.58
C ARG A 191 -14.78 12.93 10.02
N ILE A 192 -14.67 12.43 11.25
CA ILE A 192 -15.80 11.73 11.88
C ILE A 192 -16.97 12.72 12.00
N GLY A 193 -18.12 12.34 11.46
CA GLY A 193 -19.33 13.15 11.49
C GLY A 193 -20.08 13.04 12.80
N ASP A 194 -20.95 14.05 13.09
CA ASP A 194 -21.86 14.06 14.23
C ASP A 194 -23.20 13.34 13.96
N GLY A 195 -23.38 12.84 12.76
CA GLY A 195 -24.59 12.14 12.32
C GLY A 195 -25.75 13.07 11.93
N ILE A 196 -25.55 14.38 11.87
CA ILE A 196 -26.56 15.35 11.50
C ILE A 196 -26.45 15.71 10.02
N ILE A 197 -27.41 15.27 9.22
CA ILE A 197 -27.44 15.53 7.78
C ILE A 197 -27.66 17.03 7.52
N GLY A 198 -26.75 17.64 6.75
CA GLY A 198 -26.91 19.00 6.22
C GLY A 198 -26.58 20.13 7.20
N ASN A 199 -26.03 19.83 8.37
CA ASN A 199 -25.46 20.90 9.15
C ASN A 199 -24.07 21.27 8.60
N ALA A 200 -23.91 22.52 8.26
CA ALA A 200 -22.59 23.10 7.99
C ALA A 200 -21.79 23.31 9.30
N GLY A 201 -22.24 22.79 10.40
CA GLY A 201 -21.69 22.84 11.72
C GLY A 201 -20.66 21.75 11.92
N PHE A 202 -19.79 21.75 11.06
CA PHE A 202 -18.43 21.26 11.03
C PHE A 202 -18.04 20.59 12.33
N GLY A 203 -18.15 19.28 12.28
CA GLY A 203 -17.85 18.46 13.41
C GLY A 203 -16.50 18.82 14.03
N THR A 204 -16.50 18.95 15.33
CA THR A 204 -15.31 18.88 16.15
C THR A 204 -14.72 17.47 16.11
N GLY A 205 -15.21 16.61 15.19
CA GLY A 205 -14.81 15.24 15.02
C GLY A 205 -13.36 15.09 14.60
N GLN A 206 -12.78 13.95 14.94
CA GLN A 206 -11.41 13.62 14.58
C GLN A 206 -11.21 13.73 13.06
N LEU A 207 -10.15 14.39 12.63
CA LEU A 207 -9.72 14.39 11.24
C LEU A 207 -9.21 12.98 10.89
N LEU A 208 -9.67 12.44 9.80
CA LEU A 208 -9.31 11.11 9.31
C LEU A 208 -8.37 11.22 8.11
N VAL A 209 -8.82 11.94 7.07
CA VAL A 209 -8.09 12.04 5.81
C VAL A 209 -8.11 13.48 5.30
N THR A 210 -6.98 13.92 4.74
CA THR A 210 -6.86 15.15 3.96
C THR A 210 -6.61 14.77 2.50
N LEU A 211 -7.48 15.19 1.58
CA LEU A 211 -7.23 15.10 0.14
C LEU A 211 -6.52 16.38 -0.31
N SER A 212 -5.21 16.31 -0.42
CA SER A 212 -4.37 17.47 -0.72
C SER A 212 -4.49 17.89 -2.20
N GLY A 213 -4.71 19.18 -2.43
CA GLY A 213 -4.87 19.74 -3.77
C GLY A 213 -6.22 19.41 -4.44
N THR A 214 -7.12 18.75 -3.75
CA THR A 214 -8.44 18.36 -4.26
C THR A 214 -9.52 19.21 -3.55
N SER A 215 -10.14 20.15 -4.25
CA SER A 215 -11.14 21.07 -3.71
C SER A 215 -12.47 20.94 -4.47
N GLY A 216 -13.50 21.62 -3.96
CA GLY A 216 -14.80 21.70 -4.61
C GLY A 216 -15.79 20.60 -4.22
N PHE A 217 -15.51 19.83 -3.17
CA PHE A 217 -16.54 19.03 -2.52
C PHE A 217 -17.45 19.92 -1.70
N ASN A 218 -18.75 19.71 -1.81
CA ASN A 218 -19.73 20.30 -0.91
C ASN A 218 -20.58 19.18 -0.30
N SER A 219 -21.31 19.50 0.75
CA SER A 219 -22.13 18.53 1.50
C SER A 219 -23.23 17.87 0.65
N THR A 220 -23.53 18.39 -0.55
CA THR A 220 -24.51 17.81 -1.47
C THR A 220 -23.90 16.79 -2.42
N ASN A 221 -22.56 16.76 -2.57
CA ASN A 221 -21.84 15.88 -3.48
C ASN A 221 -21.32 14.61 -2.79
N ALA A 222 -21.36 14.55 -1.47
CA ALA A 222 -21.04 13.34 -0.72
C ALA A 222 -22.29 12.44 -0.72
N ASN A 223 -22.30 11.42 -1.54
CA ASN A 223 -23.32 10.39 -1.50
C ASN A 223 -23.06 9.50 -0.27
N LEU A 224 -23.68 9.87 0.86
CA LEU A 224 -23.56 9.20 2.15
C LEU A 224 -24.23 7.83 2.06
N ASN A 225 -23.49 6.79 1.82
CA ASN A 225 -24.00 5.44 2.00
C ASN A 225 -23.68 4.96 3.42
N LEU A 226 -24.69 4.96 4.27
CA LEU A 226 -24.66 4.91 5.74
C LEU A 226 -24.24 3.57 6.38
N PHE A 227 -23.76 2.59 5.63
CA PHE A 227 -23.41 1.28 6.20
C PHE A 227 -22.14 0.71 5.56
N GLY A 228 -20.99 1.19 6.01
CA GLY A 228 -19.70 0.54 5.72
C GLY A 228 -19.46 0.31 4.22
N GLY A 229 -19.37 1.36 3.43
CA GLY A 229 -19.29 1.28 1.98
C GLY A 229 -18.19 2.15 1.39
N THR A 230 -17.86 1.87 0.16
CA THR A 230 -16.99 2.66 -0.70
C THR A 230 -17.66 3.99 -1.04
N PHE A 231 -16.98 5.10 -0.82
CA PHE A 231 -17.48 6.42 -1.15
C PHE A 231 -16.96 6.85 -2.52
N LEU A 232 -17.89 7.10 -3.43
CA LEU A 232 -17.62 7.74 -4.70
C LEU A 232 -17.90 9.23 -4.54
N PHE A 233 -16.90 10.05 -4.71
CA PHE A 233 -17.05 11.50 -4.78
C PHE A 233 -17.38 11.88 -6.23
N SER A 234 -18.63 12.24 -6.49
CA SER A 234 -19.08 12.73 -7.81
C SER A 234 -18.76 14.20 -8.03
#